data_459fa2a318e5055882a6c18ecedc2d68
#
_entry.id   459fa2a318e5055882a6c18ecedc2d68
#
_cell.length_a   1.000
_cell.length_b   1.000
_cell.length_c   1.000
_cell.angle_alpha   90.00
_cell.angle_beta   90.00
_cell.angle_gamma   90.00
#
_symmetry.space_group_name_H-M   'P 1'
#
loop_
_entity.id
_entity.type
_entity.pdbx_description
1 polymer ?
#
loop_
_entity_poly.entity_id
_entity_poly.type
_entity_poly.pdbx_seq_one_letter_code
_entity_poly.pdbx_strand_id
1 'polypeptide(L)'
;MTQLPFPLTSHYVERVKFGKQKYIKARKYFSGPWMKLIPSSFVKSSTFDTSLANGEDCLYMFLISRYFKYVDFTSPQAIYYRRYRNNSAITTKRSLRNLLSNWGKVMLKYTQIYLKSPQSYNMIFYFTRMLGALKNILNLEQRFIQTHKCGDIKSYKT
;
A
#
# COMPACT_ATOMS: atom_id res chain seq x y z
N MET A 1 -6.64 -30.06 1.56
CA MET A 1 -6.50 -28.64 1.92
C MET A 1 -5.01 -28.27 1.82
N THR A 2 -4.61 -27.74 0.70
CA THR A 2 -3.22 -27.33 0.45
C THR A 2 -2.97 -26.00 1.16
N GLN A 3 -2.20 -26.02 2.23
CA GLN A 3 -1.65 -24.80 2.84
C GLN A 3 -0.70 -24.15 1.83
N LEU A 4 -1.05 -23.01 1.31
CA LEU A 4 -0.12 -22.18 0.55
C LEU A 4 0.81 -21.48 1.53
N PRO A 5 2.12 -21.72 1.46
CA PRO A 5 3.09 -21.05 2.32
C PRO A 5 3.26 -19.62 1.83
N PHE A 6 2.54 -18.66 2.43
CA PHE A 6 2.88 -17.26 2.25
C PHE A 6 3.86 -16.84 3.34
N PRO A 7 5.11 -16.50 2.99
CA PRO A 7 6.13 -16.10 3.95
C PRO A 7 5.88 -14.73 4.59
N LEU A 8 4.73 -14.11 4.34
CA LEU A 8 4.37 -12.80 4.91
C LEU A 8 4.00 -12.84 6.40
N THR A 9 3.65 -14.00 6.94
CA THR A 9 3.24 -14.13 8.35
C THR A 9 4.41 -14.13 9.32
N SER A 10 5.51 -14.82 9.02
CA SER A 10 6.63 -14.97 9.95
C SER A 10 7.43 -13.67 10.16
N HIS A 11 7.67 -12.90 9.10
CA HIS A 11 8.41 -11.63 9.22
C HIS A 11 7.64 -10.48 9.88
N TYR A 12 6.31 -10.56 9.90
CA TYR A 12 5.48 -9.54 10.56
C TYR A 12 5.43 -9.73 12.07
N VAL A 13 5.41 -10.97 12.55
CA VAL A 13 5.27 -11.29 13.98
C VAL A 13 6.53 -10.93 14.78
N GLU A 14 7.71 -11.18 14.25
CA GLU A 14 8.96 -10.96 14.96
C GLU A 14 9.35 -9.49 15.19
N ARG A 15 8.78 -8.55 14.43
CA ARG A 15 9.16 -7.12 14.47
C ARG A 15 8.11 -6.20 15.04
N VAL A 16 6.93 -6.69 15.37
CA VAL A 16 5.87 -5.88 15.95
C VAL A 16 5.98 -5.88 17.45
N LYS A 17 6.22 -4.71 18.04
CA LYS A 17 6.03 -4.52 19.47
C LYS A 17 4.53 -4.48 19.74
N PHE A 18 4.03 -5.47 20.47
CA PHE A 18 2.62 -5.52 20.87
C PHE A 18 2.26 -4.35 21.78
N GLY A 19 0.97 -4.01 21.81
CA GLY A 19 0.43 -2.94 22.62
C GLY A 19 0.40 -1.58 21.91
N LYS A 20 -0.03 -0.58 22.66
CA LYS A 20 -0.32 0.77 22.17
C LYS A 20 0.94 1.54 21.76
N GLN A 21 0.97 2.01 20.52
CA GLN A 21 2.08 2.78 19.97
C GLN A 21 1.58 4.07 19.27
N LYS A 22 2.43 5.09 19.20
CA LYS A 22 2.16 6.24 18.33
C LYS A 22 2.09 5.76 16.88
N TYR A 23 1.04 6.15 16.13
CA TYR A 23 0.81 5.67 14.77
C TYR A 23 2.00 5.92 13.83
N ILE A 24 2.74 7.01 14.05
CA ILE A 24 3.87 7.36 13.21
C ILE A 24 5.02 6.33 13.28
N LYS A 25 5.19 5.64 14.41
CA LYS A 25 6.15 4.53 14.56
C LYS A 25 5.69 3.31 13.77
N ALA A 26 4.38 3.11 13.65
CA ALA A 26 3.74 2.00 12.95
C ALA A 26 3.38 2.33 11.49
N ARG A 27 3.78 3.50 10.96
CA ARG A 27 3.37 4.03 9.65
C ARG A 27 3.57 3.07 8.47
N LYS A 28 4.54 2.17 8.54
CA LYS A 28 4.80 1.16 7.51
C LYS A 28 3.65 0.19 7.30
N TYR A 29 2.81 0.00 8.32
CA TYR A 29 1.65 -0.89 8.25
C TYR A 29 0.39 -0.21 7.68
N PHE A 30 0.43 1.09 7.41
CA PHE A 30 -0.72 1.87 6.92
C PHE A 30 -0.77 1.97 5.38
N SER A 31 -0.39 0.90 4.67
CA SER A 31 -0.51 0.83 3.20
C SER A 31 -1.92 0.47 2.71
N GLY A 32 -2.78 -0.01 3.58
CA GLY A 32 -4.17 -0.34 3.25
C GLY A 32 -5.00 -0.57 4.51
N PRO A 33 -6.34 -0.59 4.39
CA PRO A 33 -7.27 -0.74 5.52
C PRO A 33 -7.39 -2.18 6.02
N TRP A 34 -6.95 -3.17 5.23
CA TRP A 34 -7.04 -4.59 5.63
C TRP A 34 -6.25 -4.88 6.91
N MET A 35 -6.65 -5.89 7.65
CA MET A 35 -6.09 -6.28 8.96
C MET A 35 -6.18 -5.15 10.00
N LYS A 36 -7.16 -4.26 9.90
CA LYS A 36 -7.31 -3.12 10.81
C LYS A 36 -8.75 -2.95 11.25
N LEU A 37 -8.93 -2.71 12.52
CA LEU A 37 -10.19 -2.20 13.08
C LEU A 37 -10.04 -0.68 13.19
N ILE A 38 -10.85 0.04 12.45
CA ILE A 38 -10.80 1.50 12.37
C ILE A 38 -12.13 2.02 12.93
N PRO A 39 -12.11 2.96 13.89
CA PRO A 39 -13.33 3.56 14.41
C PRO A 39 -14.20 4.12 13.29
N SER A 40 -15.49 3.84 13.32
CA SER A 40 -16.45 4.30 12.30
C SER A 40 -16.47 5.82 12.16
N SER A 41 -16.24 6.56 13.25
CA SER A 41 -16.12 8.02 13.24
C SER A 41 -15.01 8.55 12.35
N PHE A 42 -13.94 7.78 12.13
CA PHE A 42 -12.81 8.19 11.28
C PHE A 42 -13.09 8.00 9.78
N VAL A 43 -14.00 7.10 9.45
CA VAL A 43 -14.29 6.69 8.07
C VAL A 43 -15.57 7.27 7.49
N LYS A 44 -16.52 7.69 8.33
CA LYS A 44 -17.83 8.18 7.89
C LYS A 44 -17.79 9.34 6.89
N SER A 45 -16.81 10.23 7.01
CA SER A 45 -16.65 11.42 6.16
C SER A 45 -15.69 11.26 4.99
N SER A 46 -15.20 10.04 4.76
CA SER A 46 -14.15 9.77 3.79
C SER A 46 -14.51 8.59 2.89
N THR A 47 -14.31 8.74 1.60
CA THR A 47 -14.58 7.70 0.58
C THR A 47 -13.31 7.32 -0.15
N PHE A 48 -13.28 6.14 -0.74
CA PHE A 48 -12.22 5.71 -1.65
C PHE A 48 -12.27 6.51 -2.95
N ASP A 49 -11.11 6.84 -3.48
CA ASP A 49 -11.01 7.50 -4.77
C ASP A 49 -11.14 6.50 -5.91
N THR A 50 -12.29 6.48 -6.56
CA THR A 50 -12.60 5.56 -7.65
C THR A 50 -11.88 5.89 -8.97
N SER A 51 -11.23 7.06 -9.07
CA SER A 51 -10.44 7.43 -10.26
C SER A 51 -9.07 6.77 -10.31
N LEU A 52 -8.65 6.13 -9.21
CA LEU A 52 -7.38 5.41 -9.11
C LEU A 52 -7.57 3.93 -9.41
N ALA A 53 -6.77 3.40 -10.29
CA ALA A 53 -6.75 1.98 -10.58
C ALA A 53 -5.93 1.16 -9.57
N ASN A 54 -5.00 1.80 -8.85
CA ASN A 54 -4.20 1.24 -7.76
C ASN A 54 -3.77 2.36 -6.82
N GLY A 55 -3.55 2.01 -5.54
CA GLY A 55 -3.08 2.96 -4.52
C GLY A 55 -4.20 3.75 -3.87
N GLU A 56 -5.46 3.49 -4.24
CA GLU A 56 -6.66 4.03 -3.58
C GLU A 56 -6.68 3.70 -2.10
N ASP A 57 -6.30 2.48 -1.72
CA ASP A 57 -6.17 2.02 -0.34
C ASP A 57 -5.15 2.86 0.46
N CYS A 58 -3.99 3.10 -0.15
CA CYS A 58 -2.92 3.88 0.46
C CYS A 58 -3.35 5.34 0.61
N LEU A 59 -4.01 5.89 -0.41
CA LEU A 59 -4.52 7.26 -0.40
C LEU A 59 -5.60 7.43 0.66
N TYR A 60 -6.53 6.47 0.75
CA TYR A 60 -7.58 6.45 1.76
C TYR A 60 -6.99 6.42 3.18
N MET A 61 -6.01 5.54 3.43
CA MET A 61 -5.33 5.47 4.73
C MET A 61 -4.60 6.76 5.07
N PHE A 62 -4.05 7.46 4.07
CA PHE A 62 -3.47 8.78 4.27
C PHE A 62 -4.55 9.80 4.61
N LEU A 63 -5.66 9.83 3.89
CA LEU A 63 -6.77 10.76 4.11
C LEU A 63 -7.32 10.69 5.53
N ILE A 64 -7.56 9.47 6.06
CA ILE A 64 -8.07 9.30 7.43
C ILE A 64 -7.00 9.38 8.51
N SER A 65 -5.71 9.44 8.15
CA SER A 65 -4.60 9.47 9.12
C SER A 65 -4.59 10.74 9.99
N ARG A 66 -5.28 11.78 9.58
CA ARG A 66 -5.49 13.00 10.40
C ARG A 66 -6.16 12.72 11.76
N TYR A 67 -6.87 11.61 11.87
CA TYR A 67 -7.52 11.18 13.11
C TYR A 67 -6.65 10.25 13.96
N PHE A 68 -5.53 9.74 13.41
CA PHE A 68 -4.71 8.74 14.07
C PHE A 68 -3.77 9.39 15.09
N LYS A 69 -3.85 8.95 16.33
CA LYS A 69 -2.89 9.29 17.37
C LYS A 69 -2.08 8.06 17.77
N TYR A 70 -2.77 6.97 17.97
CA TYR A 70 -2.21 5.70 18.40
C TYR A 70 -2.74 4.55 17.56
N VAL A 71 -2.00 3.47 17.57
CA VAL A 71 -2.40 2.16 17.05
C VAL A 71 -2.13 1.14 18.14
N ASP A 72 -3.02 0.19 18.27
CA ASP A 72 -2.85 -0.95 19.15
C ASP A 72 -2.71 -2.22 18.32
N PHE A 73 -1.74 -3.04 18.63
CA PHE A 73 -1.51 -4.30 17.93
C PHE A 73 -2.12 -5.44 18.71
N THR A 74 -2.96 -6.21 18.05
CA THR A 74 -3.58 -7.42 18.60
C THR A 74 -2.51 -8.47 18.92
N SER A 75 -2.90 -9.49 19.70
CA SER A 75 -2.02 -10.59 20.06
C SER A 75 -1.53 -11.38 18.83
N PRO A 76 -0.41 -12.14 18.95
CA PRO A 76 0.11 -12.99 17.87
C PRO A 76 -0.86 -14.07 17.42
N GLN A 77 -1.84 -14.42 18.26
CA GLN A 77 -2.86 -15.44 17.95
C GLN A 77 -3.97 -14.92 17.02
N ALA A 78 -4.05 -13.59 16.81
CA ALA A 78 -5.03 -13.03 15.89
C ALA A 78 -4.67 -13.39 14.44
N ILE A 79 -5.59 -14.07 13.76
CA ILE A 79 -5.39 -14.57 12.40
C ILE A 79 -6.25 -13.77 11.44
N TYR A 80 -5.65 -13.29 10.37
CA TYR A 80 -6.34 -12.66 9.25
C TYR A 80 -6.30 -13.58 8.04
N TYR A 81 -7.47 -14.04 7.58
CA TYR A 81 -7.60 -14.89 6.40
C TYR A 81 -7.75 -14.05 5.15
N ARG A 82 -6.85 -14.23 4.19
CA ARG A 82 -6.93 -13.60 2.87
C ARG A 82 -7.23 -14.64 1.80
N ARG A 83 -8.36 -14.47 1.11
CA ARG A 83 -8.70 -15.32 -0.02
C ARG A 83 -7.93 -14.85 -1.27
N TYR A 84 -7.19 -15.76 -1.88
CA TYR A 84 -6.60 -15.54 -3.20
C TYR A 84 -7.64 -15.82 -4.28
N ARG A 85 -7.74 -14.96 -5.29
CA ARG A 85 -8.59 -15.13 -6.46
C ARG A 85 -7.78 -14.88 -7.73
N ASN A 86 -7.96 -15.78 -8.73
CA ASN A 86 -7.46 -15.54 -10.07
C ASN A 86 -8.20 -14.32 -10.67
N ASN A 87 -7.54 -13.57 -11.54
CA ASN A 87 -8.08 -12.35 -12.18
C ASN A 87 -8.47 -11.23 -11.19
N SER A 88 -7.77 -11.13 -10.05
CA SER A 88 -7.92 -10.00 -9.16
C SER A 88 -7.21 -8.75 -9.73
N ALA A 89 -7.52 -7.56 -9.21
CA ALA A 89 -6.87 -6.31 -9.60
C ALA A 89 -5.32 -6.35 -9.49
N ILE A 90 -4.78 -7.22 -8.61
CA ILE A 90 -3.34 -7.40 -8.42
C ILE A 90 -2.72 -8.26 -9.53
N THR A 91 -3.48 -9.23 -10.06
CA THR A 91 -2.98 -10.20 -11.07
C THR A 91 -3.20 -9.72 -12.50
N THR A 92 -4.01 -8.69 -12.73
CA THR A 92 -4.27 -8.13 -14.05
C THR A 92 -3.04 -7.40 -14.58
N LYS A 93 -2.54 -7.83 -15.76
CA LYS A 93 -1.43 -7.16 -16.46
C LYS A 93 -1.88 -5.77 -16.93
N ARG A 94 -1.10 -4.76 -16.64
CA ARG A 94 -1.33 -3.37 -17.07
C ARG A 94 -0.11 -2.84 -17.81
N SER A 95 -0.34 -1.92 -18.76
CA SER A 95 0.77 -1.28 -19.48
C SER A 95 1.60 -0.41 -18.51
N LEU A 96 2.91 -0.30 -18.78
CA LEU A 96 3.81 0.54 -17.98
C LEU A 96 3.32 1.99 -17.94
N ARG A 97 2.90 2.54 -19.07
CA ARG A 97 2.37 3.91 -19.18
C ARG A 97 1.19 4.14 -18.23
N ASN A 98 0.24 3.18 -18.17
CA ASN A 98 -0.91 3.28 -17.29
C ASN A 98 -0.52 3.21 -15.81
N LEU A 99 0.47 2.39 -15.47
CA LEU A 99 0.98 2.26 -14.12
C LEU A 99 1.71 3.53 -13.67
N LEU A 100 2.57 4.11 -14.52
CA LEU A 100 3.29 5.35 -14.25
C LEU A 100 2.31 6.53 -14.08
N SER A 101 1.35 6.66 -15.00
CA SER A 101 0.30 7.68 -14.92
C SER A 101 -0.51 7.56 -13.63
N ASN A 102 -0.87 6.33 -13.24
CA ASN A 102 -1.64 6.09 -12.01
C ASN A 102 -0.85 6.49 -10.74
N TRP A 103 0.43 6.12 -10.64
CA TRP A 103 1.25 6.49 -9.48
C TRP A 103 1.55 7.98 -9.45
N GLY A 104 1.70 8.64 -10.60
CA GLY A 104 1.79 10.10 -10.71
C GLY A 104 0.52 10.78 -10.15
N LYS A 105 -0.66 10.28 -10.50
CA LYS A 105 -1.94 10.76 -9.94
C LYS A 105 -2.00 10.56 -8.42
N VAL A 106 -1.57 9.41 -7.91
CA VAL A 106 -1.52 9.13 -6.46
C VAL A 106 -0.64 10.16 -5.75
N MET A 107 0.56 10.45 -6.27
CA MET A 107 1.47 11.46 -5.70
C MET A 107 0.85 12.85 -5.70
N LEU A 108 0.22 13.27 -6.79
CA LEU A 108 -0.49 14.55 -6.87
C LEU A 108 -1.60 14.64 -5.82
N LYS A 109 -2.39 13.58 -5.66
CA LYS A 109 -3.45 13.55 -4.66
C LYS A 109 -2.94 13.58 -3.22
N TYR A 110 -1.84 12.91 -2.90
CA TYR A 110 -1.18 13.06 -1.59
C TYR A 110 -0.81 14.53 -1.33
N THR A 111 -0.20 15.17 -2.32
CA THR A 111 0.21 16.57 -2.22
C THR A 111 -0.99 17.51 -2.05
N GLN A 112 -2.04 17.32 -2.83
CA GLN A 112 -3.28 18.12 -2.73
C GLN A 112 -3.93 17.98 -1.35
N ILE A 113 -4.05 16.75 -0.82
CA ILE A 113 -4.61 16.51 0.51
C ILE A 113 -3.74 17.17 1.59
N TYR A 114 -2.41 17.01 1.49
CA TYR A 114 -1.49 17.60 2.46
C TYR A 114 -1.54 19.12 2.45
N LEU A 115 -1.45 19.76 1.27
CA LEU A 115 -1.43 21.22 1.13
C LEU A 115 -2.76 21.87 1.52
N LYS A 116 -3.89 21.16 1.35
CA LYS A 116 -5.20 21.66 1.79
C LYS A 116 -5.30 21.85 3.31
N SER A 117 -4.60 21.04 4.09
CA SER A 117 -4.64 21.10 5.57
C SER A 117 -3.36 20.55 6.18
N PRO A 118 -2.19 21.21 6.02
CA PRO A 118 -0.90 20.67 6.43
C PRO A 118 -0.82 20.38 7.94
N GLN A 119 -1.51 21.16 8.74
CA GLN A 119 -1.54 21.02 10.21
C GLN A 119 -2.28 19.73 10.67
N SER A 120 -3.16 19.18 9.81
CA SER A 120 -3.95 17.99 10.11
C SER A 120 -3.18 16.70 9.83
N TYR A 121 -2.10 16.75 9.07
CA TYR A 121 -1.36 15.59 8.61
C TYR A 121 0.08 15.59 9.10
N ASN A 122 0.58 14.43 9.45
CA ASN A 122 1.97 14.30 9.86
C ASN A 122 2.90 14.35 8.63
N MET A 123 3.84 15.29 8.63
CA MET A 123 4.79 15.51 7.54
C MET A 123 5.66 14.27 7.25
N ILE A 124 6.12 13.57 8.30
CA ILE A 124 6.92 12.34 8.12
C ILE A 124 6.09 11.26 7.42
N PHE A 125 4.79 11.15 7.76
CA PHE A 125 3.92 10.20 7.11
C PHE A 125 3.69 10.56 5.65
N TYR A 126 3.48 11.84 5.33
CA TYR A 126 3.39 12.34 3.95
C TYR A 126 4.63 11.95 3.13
N PHE A 127 5.83 12.30 3.60
CA PHE A 127 7.05 11.97 2.87
C PHE A 127 7.26 10.47 2.70
N THR A 128 6.94 9.66 3.71
CA THR A 128 7.03 8.20 3.55
C THR A 128 6.04 7.63 2.55
N ARG A 129 4.87 8.25 2.35
CA ARG A 129 3.92 7.86 1.29
C ARG A 129 4.43 8.27 -0.10
N MET A 130 4.99 9.47 -0.22
CA MET A 130 5.62 9.94 -1.45
C MET A 130 6.77 9.02 -1.89
N LEU A 131 7.68 8.71 -0.97
CA LEU A 131 8.78 7.78 -1.24
C LEU A 131 8.29 6.37 -1.59
N GLY A 132 7.23 5.90 -0.95
CA GLY A 132 6.60 4.63 -1.29
C GLY A 132 6.02 4.60 -2.71
N ALA A 133 5.36 5.66 -3.13
CA ALA A 133 4.84 5.81 -4.49
C ALA A 133 5.98 5.87 -5.52
N LEU A 134 7.03 6.63 -5.25
CA LEU A 134 8.23 6.72 -6.09
C LEU A 134 8.92 5.35 -6.21
N LYS A 135 9.10 4.62 -5.11
CA LYS A 135 9.65 3.27 -5.13
C LYS A 135 8.83 2.32 -6.01
N ASN A 136 7.50 2.44 -6.00
CA ASN A 136 6.66 1.63 -6.87
C ASN A 136 6.89 1.96 -8.35
N ILE A 137 7.07 3.23 -8.70
CA ILE A 137 7.44 3.66 -10.06
C ILE A 137 8.76 3.02 -10.49
N LEU A 138 9.81 3.17 -9.69
CA LEU A 138 11.14 2.63 -9.99
C LEU A 138 11.16 1.09 -10.11
N ASN A 139 10.44 0.40 -9.21
CA ASN A 139 10.31 -1.06 -9.27
C ASN A 139 9.57 -1.54 -10.53
N LEU A 140 8.64 -0.75 -11.06
CA LEU A 140 7.93 -1.07 -12.30
C LEU A 140 8.86 -0.99 -13.50
N GLU A 141 9.69 0.05 -13.58
CA GLU A 141 10.70 0.19 -14.65
C GLU A 141 11.69 -0.98 -14.64
N GLN A 142 12.21 -1.35 -13.48
CA GLN A 142 13.14 -2.48 -13.37
C GLN A 142 12.52 -3.80 -13.82
N ARG A 143 11.27 -4.08 -13.45
CA ARG A 143 10.55 -5.30 -13.89
C ARG A 143 10.33 -5.31 -15.40
N PHE A 144 10.02 -4.17 -15.99
CA PHE A 144 9.84 -4.06 -17.45
C PHE A 144 11.14 -4.32 -18.20
N ILE A 145 12.26 -3.74 -17.75
CA ILE A 145 13.58 -3.95 -18.35
C ILE A 145 13.99 -5.43 -18.27
N GLN A 146 13.73 -6.10 -17.14
CA GLN A 146 14.04 -7.53 -16.98
C GLN A 146 13.22 -8.44 -17.90
N THR A 147 11.91 -8.14 -18.09
CA THR A 147 11.06 -8.94 -18.98
C THR A 147 11.47 -8.79 -20.44
N HIS A 148 11.89 -7.63 -20.89
CA HIS A 148 12.41 -7.43 -22.26
C HIS A 148 13.76 -8.12 -22.48
N LYS A 149 14.69 -8.05 -21.53
CA LYS A 149 15.97 -8.76 -21.63
C LYS A 149 15.80 -10.29 -21.67
N CYS A 150 14.81 -10.83 -20.99
CA CYS A 150 14.54 -12.29 -21.00
C CYS A 150 13.80 -12.75 -22.28
N GLY A 151 13.09 -11.84 -22.96
CA GLY A 151 12.45 -12.07 -24.26
C GLY A 151 13.45 -12.21 -25.40
N ASP A 152 14.46 -11.36 -25.42
CA ASP A 152 15.49 -11.33 -26.47
C ASP A 152 16.41 -12.55 -26.43
N ILE A 153 16.62 -13.17 -25.26
CA ILE A 153 17.45 -14.38 -25.12
C ILE A 153 16.74 -15.64 -25.68
N LYS A 154 15.41 -15.65 -25.77
CA LYS A 154 14.67 -16.78 -26.32
C LYS A 154 14.59 -16.79 -27.86
N SER A 155 14.84 -15.67 -28.50
CA SER A 155 14.81 -15.58 -29.97
C SER A 155 16.11 -16.04 -30.67
N TYR A 156 17.17 -16.34 -29.91
CA TYR A 156 18.44 -16.85 -30.45
C TYR A 156 18.64 -18.37 -30.31
N LYS A 157 17.59 -19.13 -29.99
CA LYS A 157 17.64 -20.61 -29.85
C LYS A 157 16.59 -21.30 -30.72
N THR A 158 16.45 -20.87 -31.97
CA THR A 158 15.76 -21.63 -33.04
C THR A 158 16.68 -21.77 -34.22
#